data_fd025ce85469ed3788b63fc943698858
#
_entry.id   fd025ce85469ed3788b63fc943698858
#
_cell.length_a   1.000
_cell.length_b   1.000
_cell.length_c   1.000
_cell.angle_alpha   90.00
_cell.angle_beta   90.00
_cell.angle_gamma   90.00
#
_symmetry.space_group_name_H-M   'P 1'
#
loop_
_entity.id
_entity.type
_entity.pdbx_description
1 polymer ?
#
loop_
_entity_poly.entity_id
_entity_poly.type
_entity_poly.pdbx_seq_one_letter_code
_entity_poly.pdbx_strand_id
1 'polypeptide(L)'
;MIIEMRTYKTKPGMRSRFLEIFRSKSIPVHAEIGMKILGPFLSVEDVDTFFFMRGFPDLASREPMKAQFYEGELWRRELESVLLPMLEKYEVVVVEDSEGLVRW
;
A
#
# COMPACT_ATOMS: atom_id res chain seq x y z
N MET A 1 14.66 3.57 8.43
CA MET A 1 13.64 3.53 7.36
C MET A 1 12.45 4.42 7.70
N ILE A 2 11.86 4.98 6.69
CA ILE A 2 10.57 5.67 6.82
C ILE A 2 9.47 4.69 6.45
N ILE A 3 8.43 4.63 7.27
CA ILE A 3 7.34 3.67 7.09
C ILE A 3 6.01 4.41 7.03
N GLU A 4 5.21 4.08 6.03
CA GLU A 4 3.81 4.49 5.97
C GLU A 4 2.96 3.36 6.56
N MET A 5 2.25 3.68 7.63
CA MET A 5 1.26 2.77 8.21
C MET A 5 -0.08 3.11 7.59
N ARG A 6 -0.60 2.19 6.78
CA ARG A 6 -1.77 2.44 5.95
C ARG A 6 -2.95 1.58 6.34
N THR A 7 -4.05 2.22 6.71
CA THR A 7 -5.32 1.56 7.00
C THR A 7 -6.31 1.90 5.89
N TYR A 8 -6.79 0.89 5.20
CA TYR A 8 -7.72 1.04 4.07
C TYR A 8 -9.05 0.41 4.42
N LYS A 9 -10.13 1.11 4.08
CA LYS A 9 -11.48 0.55 4.11
C LYS A 9 -12.05 0.56 2.71
N THR A 10 -12.48 -0.61 2.25
CA THR A 10 -13.15 -0.74 0.95
C THR A 10 -14.65 -0.51 1.09
N LYS A 11 -15.31 -0.32 -0.02
CA LYS A 11 -16.77 -0.39 -0.08
C LYS A 11 -17.22 -1.80 0.30
N PRO A 12 -18.46 -1.98 0.78
CA PRO A 12 -18.92 -3.27 1.27
C PRO A 12 -18.67 -4.42 0.29
N GLY A 13 -18.03 -5.47 0.78
CA GLY A 13 -17.75 -6.70 0.02
C GLY A 13 -16.59 -6.62 -0.97
N MET A 14 -15.87 -5.50 -1.04
CA MET A 14 -14.82 -5.30 -2.04
C MET A 14 -13.41 -5.68 -1.57
N ARG A 15 -13.21 -5.99 -0.28
CA ARG A 15 -11.88 -6.25 0.27
C ARG A 15 -11.14 -7.39 -0.43
N SER A 16 -11.81 -8.52 -0.65
CA SER A 16 -11.17 -9.68 -1.29
C SER A 16 -10.71 -9.37 -2.70
N ARG A 17 -11.53 -8.69 -3.48
CA ARG A 17 -11.18 -8.32 -4.86
C ARG A 17 -10.05 -7.30 -4.89
N PHE A 18 -10.11 -6.29 -4.00
CA PHE A 18 -9.05 -5.30 -3.89
C PHE A 18 -7.71 -5.98 -3.56
N LEU A 19 -7.70 -6.87 -2.57
CA LEU A 19 -6.48 -7.55 -2.14
C LEU A 19 -5.94 -8.51 -3.19
N GLU A 20 -6.78 -9.17 -3.95
CA GLU A 20 -6.35 -10.02 -5.05
C GLU A 20 -5.51 -9.23 -6.06
N ILE A 21 -6.00 -8.06 -6.46
CA ILE A 21 -5.30 -7.18 -7.40
C ILE A 21 -4.04 -6.58 -6.75
N PHE A 22 -4.15 -6.15 -5.50
CA PHE A 22 -3.04 -5.58 -4.75
C PHE A 22 -1.86 -6.55 -4.65
N ARG A 23 -2.14 -7.80 -4.27
CA ARG A 23 -1.11 -8.83 -4.14
C ARG A 23 -0.50 -9.24 -5.46
N SER A 24 -1.32 -9.40 -6.49
CA SER A 24 -0.85 -9.93 -7.77
C SER A 24 -0.16 -8.89 -8.66
N LYS A 25 -0.56 -7.63 -8.56
CA LYS A 25 -0.06 -6.57 -9.45
C LYS A 25 0.68 -5.45 -8.73
N SER A 26 0.14 -4.95 -7.64
CA SER A 26 0.69 -3.77 -6.97
C SER A 26 1.97 -4.06 -6.18
N ILE A 27 1.96 -5.09 -5.35
CA ILE A 27 3.12 -5.45 -4.51
C ILE A 27 4.37 -5.75 -5.36
N PRO A 28 4.30 -6.53 -6.45
CA PRO A 28 5.49 -6.79 -7.26
C PRO A 28 6.14 -5.54 -7.82
N VAL A 29 5.35 -4.55 -8.27
CA VAL A 29 5.90 -3.30 -8.81
C VAL A 29 6.49 -2.45 -7.70
N HIS A 30 5.92 -2.43 -6.50
CA HIS A 30 6.54 -1.80 -5.34
C HIS A 30 7.94 -2.35 -5.09
N ALA A 31 8.08 -3.68 -5.13
CA ALA A 31 9.37 -4.33 -4.93
C ALA A 31 10.39 -3.95 -6.01
N GLU A 32 9.97 -3.88 -7.26
CA GLU A 32 10.84 -3.47 -8.37
C GLU A 32 11.38 -2.04 -8.19
N ILE A 33 10.55 -1.15 -7.66
CA ILE A 33 10.95 0.24 -7.40
C ILE A 33 11.88 0.33 -6.18
N GLY A 34 11.82 -0.64 -5.29
CA GLY A 34 12.61 -0.68 -4.06
C GLY A 34 11.82 -0.31 -2.80
N MET A 35 10.52 -0.18 -2.91
CA MET A 35 9.66 -0.03 -1.74
C MET A 35 9.39 -1.40 -1.12
N LYS A 36 9.33 -1.45 0.20
CA LYS A 36 9.00 -2.67 0.92
C LYS A 36 7.55 -2.66 1.35
N ILE A 37 6.91 -3.82 1.31
CA ILE A 37 5.53 -3.98 1.75
C ILE A 37 5.50 -5.08 2.81
N LEU A 38 4.87 -4.80 3.94
CA LEU A 38 4.55 -5.81 4.94
C LEU A 38 3.04 -5.83 5.15
N GLY A 39 2.45 -6.98 4.98
CA GLY A 39 0.99 -7.17 4.94
C GLY A 39 0.53 -7.60 3.55
N PRO A 40 -0.74 -7.51 3.24
CA PRO A 40 -1.82 -6.92 4.05
C PRO A 40 -2.25 -7.79 5.24
N PHE A 41 -2.66 -7.12 6.31
CA PHE A 41 -3.27 -7.73 7.49
C PHE A 41 -4.76 -7.40 7.48
N LEU A 42 -5.61 -8.39 7.64
CA LEU A 42 -7.05 -8.21 7.53
C LEU A 42 -7.66 -7.95 8.90
N SER A 43 -8.47 -6.88 9.02
CA SER A 43 -9.21 -6.61 10.24
C SER A 43 -10.17 -7.76 10.54
N VAL A 44 -10.24 -8.17 11.80
CA VAL A 44 -11.20 -9.18 12.25
C VAL A 44 -12.51 -8.57 12.72
N GLU A 45 -12.52 -7.29 13.03
CA GLU A 45 -13.72 -6.57 13.47
C GLU A 45 -14.50 -5.95 12.32
N ASP A 46 -13.81 -5.48 11.27
CA ASP A 46 -14.42 -4.86 10.10
C ASP A 46 -14.00 -5.63 8.85
N VAL A 47 -14.94 -6.33 8.25
CA VAL A 47 -14.69 -7.21 7.10
C VAL A 47 -14.25 -6.46 5.84
N ASP A 48 -14.35 -5.13 5.83
CA ASP A 48 -13.96 -4.30 4.69
C ASP A 48 -12.65 -3.55 4.93
N THR A 49 -12.02 -3.72 6.08
CA THR A 49 -10.79 -3.02 6.47
C THR A 49 -9.58 -3.93 6.46
N PHE A 50 -8.45 -3.39 5.99
CA PHE A 50 -7.14 -4.04 6.06
C PHE A 50 -6.06 -3.02 6.32
N PHE A 51 -4.88 -3.50 6.73
CA PHE A 51 -3.73 -2.69 7.10
C PHE A 51 -2.49 -3.21 6.40
N PHE A 52 -1.61 -2.31 5.98
CA PHE A 52 -0.28 -2.70 5.52
C PHE A 52 0.73 -1.60 5.81
N MET A 53 2.00 -1.95 5.76
CA MET A 53 3.10 -1.01 5.90
C MET A 53 3.86 -0.92 4.57
N ARG A 54 4.24 0.30 4.22
CA ARG A 54 5.08 0.55 3.04
C ARG A 54 6.35 1.27 3.49
N GLY A 55 7.51 0.68 3.21
CA GLY A 55 8.79 1.16 3.68
C GLY A 55 9.65 1.77 2.59
N PHE A 56 10.37 2.83 2.98
CA PHE A 56 11.31 3.57 2.13
C PHE A 56 12.67 3.63 2.83
N PRO A 57 13.80 3.66 2.08
CA PRO A 57 15.13 3.72 2.69
C PRO A 57 15.31 4.93 3.61
N ASP A 58 14.82 6.09 3.18
CA ASP A 58 14.92 7.35 3.91
C ASP A 58 13.80 8.30 3.48
N LEU A 59 13.70 9.45 4.16
CA LEU A 59 12.65 10.42 3.87
C LEU A 59 12.80 11.04 2.49
N ALA A 60 14.02 11.30 2.05
CA ALA A 60 14.28 11.90 0.74
C ALA A 60 13.83 11.01 -0.43
N SER A 61 13.89 9.68 -0.26
CA SER A 61 13.50 8.72 -1.28
C SER A 61 11.99 8.54 -1.40
N ARG A 62 11.23 8.91 -0.38
CA ARG A 62 9.80 8.60 -0.31
C ARG A 62 8.99 9.17 -1.47
N GLU A 63 9.06 10.47 -1.71
CA GLU A 63 8.28 11.08 -2.79
C GLU A 63 8.72 10.64 -4.19
N PRO A 64 10.03 10.57 -4.52
CA PRO A 64 10.46 10.04 -5.81
C PRO A 64 10.02 8.59 -6.07
N MET A 65 10.09 7.73 -5.07
CA MET A 65 9.67 6.32 -5.22
C MET A 65 8.16 6.19 -5.38
N LYS A 66 7.39 6.98 -4.63
CA LYS A 66 5.94 7.04 -4.81
C LYS A 66 5.57 7.53 -6.21
N ALA A 67 6.27 8.55 -6.70
CA ALA A 67 6.05 9.07 -8.05
C ALA A 67 6.31 8.00 -9.12
N GLN A 68 7.36 7.19 -8.97
CA GLN A 68 7.63 6.10 -9.90
C GLN A 68 6.46 5.11 -9.97
N PHE A 69 5.80 4.84 -8.86
CA PHE A 69 4.65 3.95 -8.84
C PHE A 69 3.40 4.62 -9.42
N TYR A 70 3.01 5.78 -8.90
CA TYR A 70 1.74 6.44 -9.27
C TYR A 70 1.77 7.12 -10.64
N GLU A 71 2.94 7.45 -11.15
CA GLU A 71 3.11 7.96 -12.51
C GLU A 71 3.46 6.85 -13.50
N GLY A 72 3.64 5.62 -13.03
CA GLY A 72 3.95 4.46 -13.84
C GLY A 72 2.75 3.92 -14.62
N GLU A 73 3.03 3.10 -15.62
CA GLU A 73 2.01 2.56 -16.52
C GLU A 73 1.01 1.65 -15.81
N LEU A 74 1.49 0.82 -14.87
CA LEU A 74 0.60 -0.10 -14.16
C LEU A 74 -0.51 0.67 -13.45
N TRP A 75 -0.15 1.69 -12.66
CA TRP A 75 -1.13 2.47 -11.92
C TRP A 75 -2.08 3.21 -12.88
N ARG A 76 -1.51 3.96 -13.82
CA ARG A 76 -2.31 4.81 -14.72
C ARG A 76 -3.23 4.02 -15.64
N ARG A 77 -2.78 2.89 -16.15
CA ARG A 77 -3.53 2.12 -17.16
C ARG A 77 -4.38 1.01 -16.59
N GLU A 78 -3.95 0.39 -15.49
CA GLU A 78 -4.60 -0.81 -14.99
C GLU A 78 -5.20 -0.68 -13.60
N LEU A 79 -4.59 0.07 -12.68
CA LEU A 79 -4.99 0.03 -11.28
C LEU A 79 -5.87 1.20 -10.85
N GLU A 80 -5.56 2.42 -11.27
CA GLU A 80 -6.26 3.61 -10.77
C GLU A 80 -7.78 3.52 -10.95
N SER A 81 -8.22 3.23 -12.16
CA SER A 81 -9.64 3.16 -12.49
C SER A 81 -10.36 1.96 -11.88
N VAL A 82 -9.63 0.96 -11.42
CA VAL A 82 -10.19 -0.26 -10.81
C VAL A 82 -10.16 -0.18 -9.30
N LEU A 83 -9.03 0.22 -8.71
CA LEU A 83 -8.86 0.22 -7.26
C LEU A 83 -9.52 1.40 -6.56
N LEU A 84 -9.40 2.62 -7.11
CA LEU A 84 -9.97 3.79 -6.43
C LEU A 84 -11.50 3.70 -6.24
N PRO A 85 -12.28 3.22 -7.22
CA PRO A 85 -13.72 3.04 -7.00
C PRO A 85 -14.07 2.03 -5.91
N MET A 86 -13.17 1.12 -5.57
CA MET A 86 -13.40 0.13 -4.51
C MET A 86 -13.13 0.70 -3.12
N LEU A 87 -12.41 1.82 -3.00
CA LEU A 87 -12.06 2.41 -1.72
C LEU A 87 -13.16 3.32 -1.20
N GLU A 88 -13.47 3.19 0.10
CA GLU A 88 -14.32 4.14 0.80
C GLU A 88 -13.46 5.23 1.44
N LYS A 89 -12.41 4.82 2.16
CA LYS A 89 -11.47 5.75 2.80
C LYS A 89 -10.15 5.05 3.10
N TYR A 90 -9.11 5.85 3.35
CA TYR A 90 -7.85 5.34 3.86
C TYR A 90 -7.20 6.39 4.76
N GLU A 91 -6.34 5.91 5.65
CA GLU A 91 -5.57 6.74 6.57
C GLU A 91 -4.11 6.32 6.50
N VAL A 92 -3.22 7.29 6.58
CA VAL A 92 -1.77 7.06 6.53
C VAL A 92 -1.11 7.78 7.70
N VAL A 93 -0.29 7.04 8.46
CA VAL A 93 0.60 7.62 9.46
C VAL A 93 2.03 7.34 9.01
N VAL A 94 2.84 8.38 8.89
CA VAL A 94 4.24 8.27 8.49
C VAL A 94 5.10 8.28 9.73
N VAL A 95 5.92 7.25 9.90
CA VAL A 95 6.79 7.11 11.06
C VAL A 95 8.22 6.80 10.64
N GLU A 96 9.16 7.04 11.56
CA GLU A 96 10.56 6.64 11.37
C GLU A 96 10.84 5.41 12.22
N ASP A 97 11.40 4.37 11.59
CA ASP A 97 11.86 3.16 12.26
C ASP A 97 13.39 3.15 12.29
N SER A 98 13.96 3.98 13.16
CA SER A 98 15.42 4.11 13.30
C SER A 98 16.05 2.89 13.97
N GLU A 99 15.28 2.11 14.71
CA GLU A 99 15.76 0.94 15.45
C GLU A 99 15.63 -0.37 14.67
N GLY A 100 14.99 -0.34 13.51
CA GLY A 100 14.77 -1.55 12.72
C GLY A 100 13.81 -2.52 13.37
N LEU A 101 12.73 -2.01 13.95
CA LEU A 101 11.74 -2.84 14.65
C LEU A 101 10.90 -3.69 13.70
N VAL A 102 10.65 -3.17 12.49
CA VAL A 102 9.85 -3.88 11.50
C VAL A 102 10.73 -4.90 10.77
N ARG A 103 10.22 -6.12 10.68
CA ARG A 103 10.86 -7.20 9.92
C ARG A 103 10.09 -7.40 8.62
N TRP A 104 10.72 -7.01 7.56
CA TRP A 104 10.13 -7.06 6.23
C TRP A 104 10.16 -8.45 5.61
#